data_dd168262ac8afd44c9758ad4f9f6bfdc
#
_entry.id   dd168262ac8afd44c9758ad4f9f6bfdc
#
_cell.length_a   1.000
_cell.length_b   1.000
_cell.length_c   1.000
_cell.angle_alpha   90.00
_cell.angle_beta   90.00
_cell.angle_gamma   90.00
#
_symmetry.space_group_name_H-M   'P 1'
#
loop_
_entity.id
_entity.type
_entity.pdbx_description
1 polymer ?
#
loop_
_entity_poly.entity_id
_entity_poly.type
_entity_poly.pdbx_seq_one_letter_code
_entity_poly.pdbx_strand_id
1 'polypeptide(L)'
;YDTQTRALFAIAEVVDPYGLGSSENGYPMAPGLFVDAEIAGKVYQEVIVLPRDGLRPDNEVYVVNDKGKTDIRKVDVLDSDSERALLLSGIEAGELVVLSPMEKSRVSMTLRALDVNNPDTILVDPPKPDWMKKLEGNKEGRDKDSVSTKKNKKKS
;
A
#
# COMPACT_ATOMS: atom_id res chain seq x y z
N TYR A 1 5.71 32.21 -4.07
CA TYR A 1 6.55 30.99 -4.04
C TYR A 1 7.99 31.37 -3.89
N ASP A 2 8.60 31.01 -2.76
CA ASP A 2 10.03 31.22 -2.53
C ASP A 2 10.82 30.04 -3.11
N THR A 3 11.62 30.33 -4.13
CA THR A 3 12.41 29.32 -4.84
C THR A 3 13.59 28.78 -4.02
N GLN A 4 14.06 29.49 -2.98
CA GLN A 4 15.14 29.03 -2.12
C GLN A 4 14.66 28.09 -1.03
N THR A 5 13.54 28.39 -0.40
CA THR A 5 12.98 27.58 0.70
C THR A 5 11.94 26.58 0.22
N ARG A 6 11.45 26.66 -1.02
CA ARG A 6 10.31 25.93 -1.57
C ARG A 6 9.03 26.08 -0.73
N ALA A 7 8.94 27.15 0.04
CA ALA A 7 7.80 27.46 0.86
C ALA A 7 6.71 28.18 0.06
N LEU A 8 5.47 27.80 0.29
CA LEU A 8 4.29 28.51 -0.18
C LEU A 8 3.77 29.37 0.96
N PHE A 9 3.70 30.66 0.75
CA PHE A 9 3.13 31.59 1.73
C PHE A 9 1.69 31.90 1.33
N ALA A 10 0.78 31.74 2.26
CA ALA A 10 -0.60 32.20 2.13
C ALA A 10 -0.76 33.47 2.99
N ILE A 11 -1.36 34.48 2.40
CA ILE A 11 -1.69 35.74 3.10
C ILE A 11 -3.19 35.77 3.29
N ALA A 12 -3.64 35.84 4.53
CA ALA A 12 -5.02 36.02 4.88
C ALA A 12 -5.29 37.46 5.31
N GLU A 13 -6.32 38.08 4.77
CA GLU A 13 -6.78 39.42 5.15
C GLU A 13 -8.02 39.30 6.03
N VAL A 14 -7.99 39.93 7.18
CA VAL A 14 -9.14 40.01 8.10
C VAL A 14 -9.75 41.39 7.98
N VAL A 15 -11.00 41.49 7.50
CA VAL A 15 -11.66 42.74 7.15
C VAL A 15 -12.00 43.58 8.38
N ASP A 16 -12.31 42.97 9.52
CA ASP A 16 -12.64 43.69 10.79
C ASP A 16 -11.89 43.04 11.97
N PRO A 17 -10.56 43.31 12.10
CA PRO A 17 -9.75 42.64 13.11
C PRO A 17 -10.11 43.04 14.55
N TYR A 18 -10.77 44.17 14.71
CA TYR A 18 -11.14 44.69 16.04
C TYR A 18 -12.57 44.34 16.46
N GLY A 19 -13.35 43.69 15.60
CA GLY A 19 -14.69 43.22 15.94
C GLY A 19 -15.71 44.30 16.17
N LEU A 20 -15.53 45.50 15.59
CA LEU A 20 -16.47 46.60 15.73
C LEU A 20 -17.79 46.34 15.04
N GLY A 21 -17.84 45.34 14.12
CA GLY A 21 -19.02 45.03 13.32
C GLY A 21 -19.72 43.69 13.60
N SER A 22 -19.14 42.75 14.21
CA SER A 22 -19.67 41.44 14.68
C SER A 22 -18.64 40.30 14.51
N SER A 23 -17.75 40.16 15.45
CA SER A 23 -16.99 38.92 15.56
C SER A 23 -17.82 37.92 16.35
N GLU A 24 -18.08 36.75 15.80
CA GLU A 24 -18.76 35.64 16.48
C GLU A 24 -18.07 35.25 17.80
N ASN A 25 -16.81 35.60 18.02
CA ASN A 25 -16.02 35.27 19.19
C ASN A 25 -15.74 36.45 20.15
N GLY A 26 -16.13 37.68 19.81
CA GLY A 26 -16.14 38.81 20.73
C GLY A 26 -14.77 39.37 21.18
N TYR A 27 -13.68 38.86 20.68
CA TYR A 27 -12.33 39.33 21.03
C TYR A 27 -11.64 40.01 19.82
N PRO A 28 -11.12 41.24 20.01
CA PRO A 28 -10.38 41.92 18.95
C PRO A 28 -9.03 41.24 18.67
N MET A 29 -8.68 41.13 17.41
CA MET A 29 -7.35 40.67 16.99
C MET A 29 -6.37 41.84 17.12
N ALA A 30 -5.48 41.77 18.11
CA ALA A 30 -4.40 42.75 18.27
C ALA A 30 -3.14 42.37 17.47
N PRO A 31 -2.37 43.33 17.00
CA PRO A 31 -1.06 43.06 16.38
C PRO A 31 -0.16 42.28 17.32
N GLY A 32 0.47 41.20 16.80
CA GLY A 32 1.37 40.32 17.56
C GLY A 32 0.69 39.11 18.19
N LEU A 33 -0.60 38.89 17.99
CA LEU A 33 -1.27 37.64 18.36
C LEU A 33 -0.87 36.50 17.42
N PHE A 34 -0.66 35.34 18.01
CA PHE A 34 -0.60 34.09 17.27
C PHE A 34 -2.01 33.56 17.05
N VAL A 35 -2.29 33.12 15.85
CA VAL A 35 -3.61 32.61 15.45
C VAL A 35 -3.44 31.28 14.75
N ASP A 36 -4.39 30.38 14.95
CA ASP A 36 -4.55 29.18 14.15
C ASP A 36 -5.54 29.48 13.03
N ALA A 37 -5.20 29.08 11.80
CA ALA A 37 -6.06 29.29 10.65
C ALA A 37 -6.42 27.93 10.02
N GLU A 38 -7.70 27.68 9.88
CA GLU A 38 -8.21 26.53 9.13
C GLU A 38 -8.58 26.98 7.71
N ILE A 39 -7.93 26.38 6.71
CA ILE A 39 -8.16 26.69 5.31
C ILE A 39 -8.92 25.55 4.68
N ALA A 40 -10.19 25.78 4.29
CA ALA A 40 -10.97 24.80 3.57
C ALA A 40 -10.38 24.56 2.18
N GLY A 41 -9.95 23.33 1.94
CA GLY A 41 -9.40 22.88 0.65
C GLY A 41 -10.47 22.34 -0.28
N LYS A 42 -10.04 21.90 -1.45
CA LYS A 42 -10.91 21.20 -2.40
C LYS A 42 -11.29 19.82 -1.84
N VAL A 43 -12.58 19.52 -1.83
CA VAL A 43 -13.07 18.20 -1.45
C VAL A 43 -13.02 17.28 -2.66
N TYR A 44 -12.36 16.15 -2.52
CA TYR A 44 -12.33 15.07 -3.49
C TYR A 44 -13.19 13.92 -2.98
N GLN A 45 -14.03 13.37 -3.86
CA GLN A 45 -14.83 12.17 -3.58
C GLN A 45 -14.11 10.95 -4.16
N GLU A 46 -14.29 9.79 -3.51
CA GLU A 46 -13.77 8.50 -3.99
C GLU A 46 -12.24 8.45 -4.15
N VAL A 47 -11.52 8.99 -3.17
CA VAL A 47 -10.06 8.91 -3.13
C VAL A 47 -9.63 7.57 -2.53
N ILE A 48 -8.72 6.89 -3.21
CA ILE A 48 -8.13 5.64 -2.71
C ILE A 48 -6.91 5.98 -1.86
N VAL A 49 -6.89 5.51 -0.61
CA VAL A 49 -5.76 5.69 0.30
C VAL A 49 -4.89 4.44 0.25
N LEU A 50 -3.65 4.61 -0.14
CA LEU A 50 -2.64 3.54 -0.22
C LEU A 50 -1.51 3.85 0.76
N PRO A 51 -0.98 2.86 1.52
CA PRO A 51 0.27 3.03 2.25
C PRO A 51 1.39 3.49 1.30
N ARG A 52 2.24 4.41 1.76
CA ARG A 52 3.30 5.01 0.93
C ARG A 52 4.21 3.97 0.28
N ASP A 53 4.44 2.86 0.98
CA ASP A 53 5.26 1.74 0.50
C ASP A 53 4.68 1.04 -0.74
N GLY A 54 3.39 1.18 -1.00
CA GLY A 54 2.74 0.64 -2.19
C GLY A 54 2.98 1.48 -3.45
N LEU A 55 3.30 2.77 -3.29
CA LEU A 55 3.57 3.66 -4.42
C LEU A 55 5.04 3.60 -4.83
N ARG A 56 5.30 3.21 -6.07
CA ARG A 56 6.63 3.12 -6.67
C ARG A 56 7.02 4.43 -7.37
N PRO A 57 8.32 4.61 -7.71
CA PRO A 57 8.74 5.68 -8.62
C PRO A 57 7.90 5.66 -9.91
N ASP A 58 7.82 6.81 -10.57
CA ASP A 58 7.05 7.01 -11.81
C ASP A 58 5.52 6.84 -11.66
N ASN A 59 4.99 6.97 -10.41
CA ASN A 59 3.57 6.79 -10.09
C ASN A 59 3.04 5.42 -10.53
N GLU A 60 3.81 4.39 -10.24
CA GLU A 60 3.45 2.99 -10.51
C GLU A 60 3.04 2.27 -9.23
N VAL A 61 2.11 1.33 -9.34
CA VAL A 61 1.75 0.35 -8.31
C VAL A 61 1.84 -1.06 -8.86
N TYR A 62 2.11 -2.02 -8.01
CA TYR A 62 2.17 -3.42 -8.39
C TYR A 62 0.96 -4.14 -7.81
N VAL A 63 0.04 -4.56 -8.67
CA VAL A 63 -1.20 -5.24 -8.30
C VAL A 63 -1.02 -6.75 -8.51
N VAL A 64 -1.46 -7.55 -7.55
CA VAL A 64 -1.38 -9.03 -7.62
C VAL A 64 -2.76 -9.58 -7.92
N ASN A 65 -2.86 -10.41 -8.96
CA ASN A 65 -4.09 -11.11 -9.30
C ASN A 65 -4.23 -12.45 -8.53
N ASP A 66 -5.39 -13.11 -8.64
CA ASP A 66 -5.71 -14.38 -7.97
C ASP A 66 -4.74 -15.53 -8.29
N LYS A 67 -3.99 -15.43 -9.37
CA LYS A 67 -2.96 -16.41 -9.80
C LYS A 67 -1.57 -16.09 -9.26
N GLY A 68 -1.45 -15.03 -8.45
CA GLY A 68 -0.18 -14.56 -7.92
C GLY A 68 0.69 -13.83 -8.94
N LYS A 69 0.18 -13.51 -10.12
CA LYS A 69 0.91 -12.71 -11.10
C LYS A 69 0.77 -11.24 -10.76
N THR A 70 1.87 -10.52 -10.90
CA THR A 70 1.94 -9.09 -10.66
C THR A 70 1.77 -8.33 -11.96
N ASP A 71 0.98 -7.27 -11.92
CA ASP A 71 0.77 -6.32 -12.99
C ASP A 71 1.24 -4.93 -12.56
N ILE A 72 1.92 -4.22 -13.45
CA ILE A 72 2.37 -2.84 -13.20
C ILE A 72 1.31 -1.91 -13.75
N ARG A 73 0.76 -1.05 -12.87
CA ARG A 73 -0.21 -0.04 -13.28
C ARG A 73 0.29 1.36 -12.93
N LYS A 74 0.06 2.29 -13.83
CA LYS A 74 0.21 3.71 -13.55
C LYS A 74 -1.02 4.21 -12.84
N VAL A 75 -0.79 5.02 -11.81
CA VAL A 75 -1.84 5.61 -10.99
C VAL A 75 -1.78 7.13 -11.06
N ASP A 76 -2.93 7.76 -10.91
CA ASP A 76 -3.03 9.21 -10.79
C ASP A 76 -2.96 9.59 -9.31
N VAL A 77 -1.86 10.24 -8.92
CA VAL A 77 -1.57 10.59 -7.53
C VAL A 77 -2.04 12.01 -7.28
N LEU A 78 -2.99 12.16 -6.36
CA LEU A 78 -3.46 13.46 -5.90
C LEU A 78 -2.44 14.10 -4.95
N ASP A 79 -1.98 13.34 -3.96
CA ASP A 79 -1.03 13.77 -2.95
C ASP A 79 -0.32 12.56 -2.34
N SER A 80 0.84 12.79 -1.73
CA SER A 80 1.61 11.71 -1.08
C SER A 80 2.51 12.28 0.00
N ASP A 81 2.39 11.75 1.19
CA ASP A 81 3.24 12.06 2.34
C ASP A 81 4.17 10.87 2.69
N SER A 82 4.76 10.87 3.89
CA SER A 82 5.65 9.80 4.37
C SER A 82 4.92 8.50 4.74
N GLU A 83 3.62 8.55 5.01
CA GLU A 83 2.84 7.42 5.50
C GLU A 83 1.90 6.86 4.45
N ARG A 84 1.35 7.73 3.58
CA ARG A 84 0.28 7.37 2.64
C ARG A 84 0.39 8.11 1.32
N ALA A 85 -0.25 7.56 0.30
CA ALA A 85 -0.50 8.18 -0.98
C ALA A 85 -2.00 8.21 -1.23
N LEU A 86 -2.48 9.32 -1.76
CA LEU A 86 -3.88 9.53 -2.14
C LEU A 86 -3.98 9.43 -3.66
N LEU A 87 -4.77 8.47 -4.13
CA LEU A 87 -4.89 8.18 -5.56
C LEU A 87 -6.30 8.55 -6.05
N LEU A 88 -6.36 9.18 -7.21
CA LEU A 88 -7.62 9.48 -7.91
C LEU A 88 -8.08 8.32 -8.80
N SER A 89 -7.15 7.54 -9.34
CA SER A 89 -7.47 6.43 -10.22
C SER A 89 -6.29 5.48 -10.43
N GLY A 90 -6.54 4.33 -11.07
CA GLY A 90 -5.53 3.36 -11.49
C GLY A 90 -5.59 2.02 -10.76
N ILE A 91 -6.28 1.96 -9.62
CA ILE A 91 -6.59 0.73 -8.89
C ILE A 91 -8.05 0.74 -8.46
N GLU A 92 -8.60 -0.42 -8.13
CA GLU A 92 -9.96 -0.59 -7.65
C GLU A 92 -9.98 -1.08 -6.20
N ALA A 93 -11.09 -0.82 -5.51
CA ALA A 93 -11.26 -1.29 -4.14
C ALA A 93 -11.27 -2.82 -4.09
N GLY A 94 -10.48 -3.40 -3.17
CA GLY A 94 -10.34 -4.85 -3.02
C GLY A 94 -9.19 -5.47 -3.82
N GLU A 95 -8.52 -4.74 -4.67
CA GLU A 95 -7.29 -5.21 -5.33
C GLU A 95 -6.12 -5.32 -4.34
N LEU A 96 -5.28 -6.32 -4.54
CA LEU A 96 -4.10 -6.55 -3.71
C LEU A 96 -2.90 -5.79 -4.27
N VAL A 97 -2.38 -4.86 -3.48
CA VAL A 97 -1.20 -4.07 -3.85
C VAL A 97 0.02 -4.56 -3.07
N VAL A 98 1.15 -4.69 -3.75
CA VAL A 98 2.43 -5.09 -3.16
C VAL A 98 3.04 -3.93 -2.40
N LEU A 99 3.19 -4.06 -1.09
CA LEU A 99 3.84 -3.09 -0.21
C LEU A 99 5.35 -3.36 -0.08
N SER A 100 5.76 -4.63 -0.08
CA SER A 100 7.17 -5.01 0.07
C SER A 100 8.05 -4.43 -1.04
N PRO A 101 9.28 -3.98 -0.73
CA PRO A 101 10.23 -3.53 -1.74
C PRO A 101 10.49 -4.64 -2.77
N MET A 102 10.30 -4.34 -4.04
CA MET A 102 10.50 -5.29 -5.13
C MET A 102 11.07 -4.57 -6.35
N GLU A 103 12.08 -5.18 -6.96
CA GLU A 103 12.64 -4.68 -8.22
C GLU A 103 11.67 -4.92 -9.39
N LYS A 104 11.63 -3.98 -10.32
CA LYS A 104 10.79 -4.04 -11.53
C LYS A 104 11.03 -5.31 -12.35
N SER A 105 12.25 -5.83 -12.36
CA SER A 105 12.64 -7.08 -13.03
C SER A 105 11.92 -8.33 -12.50
N ARG A 106 11.44 -8.29 -11.28
CA ARG A 106 10.75 -9.42 -10.62
C ARG A 106 9.23 -9.42 -10.80
N VAL A 107 8.67 -8.40 -11.42
CA VAL A 107 7.21 -8.27 -11.60
C VAL A 107 6.58 -9.40 -12.38
N SER A 108 7.31 -10.02 -13.32
CA SER A 108 6.83 -11.19 -14.07
C SER A 108 6.83 -12.51 -13.28
N MET A 109 7.37 -12.52 -12.06
CA MET A 109 7.39 -13.71 -11.22
C MET A 109 6.01 -13.93 -10.58
N THR A 110 5.70 -15.19 -10.29
CA THR A 110 4.51 -15.53 -9.52
C THR A 110 4.81 -15.35 -8.04
N LEU A 111 4.00 -14.57 -7.35
CA LEU A 111 4.18 -14.20 -5.96
C LEU A 111 3.15 -14.90 -5.06
N ARG A 112 3.59 -15.23 -3.86
CA ARG A 112 2.71 -15.58 -2.75
C ARG A 112 2.40 -14.30 -1.99
N ALA A 113 1.13 -13.92 -1.92
CA ALA A 113 0.71 -12.73 -1.20
C ALA A 113 0.29 -13.08 0.23
N LEU A 114 0.87 -12.38 1.20
CA LEU A 114 0.54 -12.46 2.62
C LEU A 114 -0.09 -11.15 3.06
N ASP A 115 -1.00 -11.22 4.03
CA ASP A 115 -1.57 -10.02 4.64
C ASP A 115 -0.48 -9.28 5.44
N VAL A 116 -0.33 -7.97 5.21
CA VAL A 116 0.65 -7.14 5.92
C VAL A 116 0.34 -7.03 7.41
N ASN A 117 -0.93 -7.06 7.80
CA ASN A 117 -1.37 -6.97 9.18
C ASN A 117 -1.36 -8.32 9.91
N ASN A 118 -1.43 -9.42 9.15
CA ASN A 118 -1.39 -10.78 9.67
C ASN A 118 -0.59 -11.69 8.72
N PRO A 119 0.75 -11.75 8.88
CA PRO A 119 1.64 -12.49 7.97
C PRO A 119 1.37 -14.00 7.88
N ASP A 120 0.64 -14.57 8.83
CA ASP A 120 0.22 -15.97 8.79
C ASP A 120 -0.97 -16.20 7.84
N THR A 121 -1.65 -15.13 7.42
CA THR A 121 -2.77 -15.18 6.48
C THR A 121 -2.28 -15.10 5.05
N ILE A 122 -2.50 -16.16 4.29
CA ILE A 122 -2.18 -16.21 2.86
C ILE A 122 -3.38 -15.64 2.09
N LEU A 123 -3.16 -14.53 1.38
CA LEU A 123 -4.18 -13.92 0.53
C LEU A 123 -4.20 -14.56 -0.87
N VAL A 124 -3.01 -14.85 -1.41
CA VAL A 124 -2.88 -15.56 -2.68
C VAL A 124 -1.78 -16.61 -2.55
N ASP A 125 -2.11 -17.87 -2.82
CA ASP A 125 -1.16 -18.97 -2.89
C ASP A 125 -1.11 -19.47 -4.36
N PRO A 126 -0.07 -19.12 -5.12
CA PRO A 126 0.01 -19.49 -6.52
C PRO A 126 0.18 -21.00 -6.68
N PRO A 127 -0.29 -21.58 -7.78
CA PRO A 127 -0.13 -23.00 -8.03
C PRO A 127 1.36 -23.38 -8.03
N LYS A 128 1.70 -24.44 -7.30
CA LYS A 128 3.07 -24.94 -7.22
C LYS A 128 3.59 -25.27 -8.63
N PRO A 129 4.81 -24.87 -9.00
CA PRO A 129 5.39 -25.20 -10.28
C PRO A 129 5.54 -26.71 -10.44
N ASP A 130 5.43 -27.22 -11.66
CA ASP A 130 5.39 -28.67 -11.95
C ASP A 130 6.62 -29.45 -11.48
N TRP A 131 7.79 -28.80 -11.40
CA TRP A 131 8.99 -29.42 -10.85
C TRP A 131 8.87 -29.70 -9.34
N MET A 132 8.15 -28.86 -8.60
CA MET A 132 7.92 -29.03 -7.16
C MET A 132 6.91 -30.14 -6.88
N LYS A 133 5.87 -30.30 -7.72
CA LYS A 133 4.93 -31.41 -7.67
C LYS A 133 5.62 -32.77 -7.89
N LYS A 134 6.61 -32.82 -8.80
CA LYS A 134 7.43 -34.01 -9.02
C LYS A 134 8.30 -34.40 -7.83
N LEU A 135 8.79 -33.42 -7.04
CA LEU A 135 9.59 -33.71 -5.85
C LEU A 135 8.73 -34.24 -4.69
N GLU A 136 7.51 -33.76 -4.54
CA GLU A 136 6.55 -34.25 -3.52
C GLU A 136 6.09 -35.69 -3.85
N GLY A 137 5.73 -35.97 -5.11
CA GLY A 137 5.36 -37.31 -5.54
C GLY A 137 6.49 -38.37 -5.39
N ASN A 138 7.75 -37.93 -5.43
CA ASN A 138 8.89 -38.82 -5.23
C ASN A 138 9.22 -39.07 -3.75
N LYS A 139 8.75 -38.24 -2.82
CA LYS A 139 8.85 -38.47 -1.38
C LYS A 139 7.82 -39.49 -0.87
N GLU A 140 6.61 -39.45 -1.38
CA GLU A 140 5.56 -40.42 -1.02
C GLU A 140 5.88 -41.84 -1.50
N GLY A 141 6.62 -41.99 -2.62
CA GLY A 141 7.10 -43.29 -3.11
C GLY A 141 8.19 -43.91 -2.23
N ARG A 142 9.06 -43.11 -1.61
CA ARG A 142 10.16 -43.63 -0.76
C ARG A 142 9.68 -44.12 0.60
N ASP A 143 8.62 -43.55 1.16
CA ASP A 143 8.08 -44.00 2.46
C ASP A 143 7.31 -45.31 2.36
N LYS A 144 6.75 -45.65 1.18
CA LYS A 144 6.06 -46.92 0.97
C LYS A 144 7.02 -48.08 0.82
N ASP A 145 8.20 -47.90 0.24
CA ASP A 145 9.20 -48.96 0.08
C ASP A 145 9.95 -49.25 1.39
N SER A 146 10.09 -48.28 2.28
CA SER A 146 10.74 -48.47 3.60
C SER A 146 9.89 -49.26 4.60
N VAL A 147 8.56 -49.26 4.43
CA VAL A 147 7.64 -50.03 5.30
C VAL A 147 7.54 -51.49 4.84
N SER A 148 7.69 -51.78 3.55
CA SER A 148 7.65 -53.14 3.00
C SER A 148 8.84 -54.00 3.41
N THR A 149 10.03 -53.40 3.55
CA THR A 149 11.28 -54.12 3.81
C THR A 149 11.42 -54.52 5.31
N LYS A 150 10.70 -53.87 6.24
CA LYS A 150 10.69 -54.20 7.66
C LYS A 150 9.77 -55.40 8.05
N LYS A 151 8.82 -55.74 7.17
CA LYS A 151 7.88 -56.86 7.45
C LYS A 151 8.48 -58.23 7.13
N ASN A 152 9.51 -58.33 6.29
CA ASN A 152 10.11 -59.62 5.90
C ASN A 152 11.30 -60.09 6.77
N LYS A 153 11.74 -59.27 7.77
CA LYS A 153 12.85 -59.64 8.66
C LYS A 153 12.44 -60.20 10.02
N LYS A 154 11.16 -60.48 10.22
CA LYS A 154 10.62 -60.99 11.51
C LYS A 154 9.98 -62.40 11.40
N LYS A 155 10.28 -63.15 10.30
CA LYS A 155 9.96 -64.58 10.18
C LYS A 155 11.17 -65.34 9.66
N SER A 156 12.14 -65.52 10.50
CA SER A 156 13.14 -66.60 10.50
C SER A 156 13.77 -66.66 11.88
#